data_d5483338b0ae3c9631e5ba5954e160cc
#
_entry.id   d5483338b0ae3c9631e5ba5954e160cc
#
_cell.length_a   1.000
_cell.length_b   1.000
_cell.length_c   1.000
_cell.angle_alpha   90.00
_cell.angle_beta   90.00
_cell.angle_gamma   90.00
#
_symmetry.space_group_name_H-M   'P 1'
#
loop_
_entity.id
_entity.type
_entity.pdbx_description
1 polymer ?
#
loop_
_entity_poly.entity_id
_entity_poly.type
_entity_poly.pdbx_seq_one_letter_code
_entity_poly.pdbx_strand_id
1 'polypeptide(L)'
;MSEETPGARTDTAARARPGERAPAASEASNEQRSPLMGSLSERTGNSAASSSPCSSEIRRELQLRVAARVACTEAEGPGRRFAVWVQGCDLRCPGCCNPEFFAREGGESLAVAALADELRAARDLHAITGLTVLGGEPSEQAEAVAALCRAARELGLSTIVFTGRTHAELQALTEMRALLDAADTLVDGRFDARRREPPDGRRWIGSTNQQIVHLTPRHADPAQWRGRNHVELQIDAAGRITGHGAPDILRRVLKNMS
;
A
#
# COMPACT_ATOMS: atom_id res chain seq x y z
N MET A 1 -45.80 -45.81 1.64
CA MET A 1 -46.82 -44.81 1.99
C MET A 1 -46.05 -43.52 1.96
N SER A 2 -45.95 -42.93 0.80
CA SER A 2 -46.78 -41.85 0.26
C SER A 2 -46.33 -40.52 0.82
N GLU A 3 -45.63 -39.76 -0.01
CA GLU A 3 -46.06 -38.54 -0.75
C GLU A 3 -45.96 -37.27 0.13
N GLU A 4 -45.50 -36.10 -0.21
CA GLU A 4 -45.56 -35.39 -1.47
C GLU A 4 -44.65 -34.17 -1.43
N THR A 5 -44.01 -33.82 -2.55
CA THR A 5 -43.59 -32.45 -2.90
C THR A 5 -44.86 -31.72 -3.47
N PRO A 6 -45.00 -30.41 -3.39
CA PRO A 6 -44.50 -29.46 -4.39
C PRO A 6 -44.21 -28.04 -3.80
N GLY A 7 -43.66 -27.05 -4.44
CA GLY A 7 -43.76 -26.55 -5.76
C GLY A 7 -42.95 -25.27 -5.90
N ALA A 8 -42.41 -25.07 -7.06
CA ALA A 8 -41.78 -23.89 -7.59
C ALA A 8 -42.75 -22.71 -7.76
N ARG A 9 -42.26 -21.47 -7.59
CA ARG A 9 -42.74 -20.31 -8.33
C ARG A 9 -41.63 -19.36 -8.67
N THR A 10 -41.60 -19.15 -9.95
CA THR A 10 -40.90 -18.20 -10.79
C THR A 10 -41.44 -16.78 -10.65
N ASP A 11 -40.65 -15.85 -11.20
CA ASP A 11 -40.93 -14.48 -11.64
C ASP A 11 -40.52 -13.37 -10.70
N THR A 12 -39.85 -12.32 -11.12
CA THR A 12 -39.91 -11.61 -12.40
C THR A 12 -38.68 -10.66 -12.51
N ALA A 13 -38.07 -10.65 -13.67
CA ALA A 13 -37.10 -9.68 -14.09
C ALA A 13 -37.75 -8.29 -14.30
N ALA A 14 -37.10 -7.26 -13.77
CA ALA A 14 -37.34 -5.87 -14.14
C ALA A 14 -36.19 -5.33 -14.98
N ARG A 15 -36.44 -5.22 -16.29
CA ARG A 15 -35.59 -4.47 -17.24
C ARG A 15 -35.76 -2.98 -17.00
N ALA A 16 -34.67 -2.23 -16.82
CA ALA A 16 -34.62 -0.78 -16.99
C ALA A 16 -34.06 -0.44 -18.36
N ARG A 17 -34.74 0.44 -19.06
CA ARG A 17 -34.43 0.94 -20.41
C ARG A 17 -33.38 2.05 -20.36
N PRO A 18 -32.61 2.26 -21.45
CA PRO A 18 -31.65 3.36 -21.56
C PRO A 18 -32.33 4.59 -22.19
N GLY A 19 -31.84 5.78 -21.81
CA GLY A 19 -32.03 7.01 -22.56
C GLY A 19 -32.39 8.18 -21.68
N GLU A 20 -31.42 9.08 -21.48
CA GLU A 20 -31.67 10.51 -21.75
C GLU A 20 -30.33 11.27 -21.61
N ARG A 21 -30.04 12.01 -22.68
CA ARG A 21 -28.91 12.93 -22.78
C ARG A 21 -29.29 14.23 -22.09
N ALA A 22 -28.38 14.80 -21.30
CA ALA A 22 -28.47 16.16 -20.83
C ALA A 22 -27.59 17.09 -21.69
N PRO A 23 -27.98 18.37 -21.85
CA PRO A 23 -27.39 19.26 -22.84
C PRO A 23 -26.21 20.03 -22.38
N ALA A 24 -25.39 20.45 -23.35
CA ALA A 24 -24.31 21.42 -23.23
C ALA A 24 -24.82 22.84 -22.97
N ALA A 25 -24.09 23.61 -22.17
CA ALA A 25 -24.17 25.07 -22.13
C ALA A 25 -22.75 25.57 -21.93
N SER A 26 -22.22 26.18 -22.89
CA SER A 26 -22.18 27.52 -23.45
C SER A 26 -21.07 28.38 -22.85
N GLU A 27 -20.14 28.71 -23.73
CA GLU A 27 -19.09 29.69 -23.60
C GLU A 27 -19.65 31.09 -23.27
N ALA A 28 -18.89 31.86 -22.49
CA ALA A 28 -18.97 33.32 -22.50
C ALA A 28 -17.57 33.91 -22.30
N SER A 29 -17.10 34.47 -23.38
CA SER A 29 -16.00 35.43 -23.53
C SER A 29 -16.35 36.77 -22.90
N ASN A 30 -15.38 37.49 -22.32
CA ASN A 30 -15.22 38.95 -22.50
C ASN A 30 -13.91 39.37 -21.82
N GLU A 31 -12.93 39.76 -22.56
CA GLU A 31 -12.46 41.07 -23.08
C GLU A 31 -11.92 42.05 -22.05
N GLN A 32 -10.61 42.24 -22.18
CA GLN A 32 -9.79 43.47 -22.24
C GLN A 32 -10.05 44.62 -21.25
N ARG A 33 -8.96 45.02 -20.57
CA ARG A 33 -8.36 46.37 -20.65
C ARG A 33 -7.05 46.47 -19.82
N SER A 34 -5.96 46.76 -20.50
CA SER A 34 -4.84 47.60 -20.03
C SER A 34 -5.06 49.01 -20.62
N PRO A 35 -4.32 50.06 -20.31
CA PRO A 35 -3.09 50.25 -19.56
C PRO A 35 -3.12 51.48 -18.61
N LEU A 36 -2.06 51.76 -17.84
CA LEU A 36 -1.43 53.12 -17.76
C LEU A 36 -0.06 53.03 -17.03
N MET A 37 0.87 53.72 -17.67
CA MET A 37 2.26 54.00 -17.30
C MET A 37 2.37 54.90 -16.06
N GLY A 38 3.48 54.76 -15.32
CA GLY A 38 3.95 55.70 -14.33
C GLY A 38 5.41 55.45 -13.98
N SER A 39 6.26 56.40 -14.33
CA SER A 39 7.70 56.40 -14.49
C SER A 39 8.52 56.54 -13.21
N LEU A 40 9.73 55.96 -13.26
CA LEU A 40 11.04 56.39 -12.72
C LEU A 40 11.16 56.88 -11.27
N SER A 41 11.99 56.16 -10.49
CA SER A 41 13.05 56.79 -9.70
C SER A 41 14.13 55.73 -9.35
N GLU A 42 15.31 55.95 -9.88
CA GLU A 42 16.58 55.31 -9.54
C GLU A 42 16.92 55.63 -8.07
N ARG A 43 17.24 54.61 -7.26
CA ARG A 43 18.20 54.75 -6.15
C ARG A 43 19.09 53.52 -6.12
N THR A 44 20.33 53.76 -6.45
CA THR A 44 21.49 52.93 -6.21
C THR A 44 21.62 52.63 -4.72
N GLY A 45 21.68 51.38 -4.37
CA GLY A 45 21.99 50.88 -3.03
C GLY A 45 22.57 49.49 -3.14
N ASN A 46 23.89 49.41 -3.29
CA ASN A 46 24.68 48.21 -3.31
C ASN A 46 24.68 47.60 -1.89
N SER A 47 23.94 46.53 -1.67
CA SER A 47 24.06 45.70 -0.49
C SER A 47 24.16 44.25 -0.97
N ALA A 48 25.37 43.72 -0.91
CA ALA A 48 25.64 42.31 -1.14
C ALA A 48 24.96 41.50 -0.02
N ALA A 49 23.71 41.12 -0.23
CA ALA A 49 23.07 40.08 0.53
C ALA A 49 23.55 38.74 0.02
N SER A 50 24.40 38.08 0.80
CA SER A 50 24.72 36.68 0.63
C SER A 50 23.41 35.88 0.71
N SER A 51 22.88 35.55 -0.46
CA SER A 51 21.78 34.60 -0.56
C SER A 51 22.30 33.23 -0.19
N SER A 52 22.16 32.86 1.08
CA SER A 52 22.22 31.45 1.49
C SER A 52 21.23 30.70 0.59
N PRO A 53 21.64 29.58 -0.03
CA PRO A 53 20.71 28.80 -0.84
C PRO A 53 19.54 28.40 0.03
N CYS A 54 18.34 28.74 -0.43
CA CYS A 54 17.09 28.37 0.18
C CYS A 54 17.06 26.87 0.40
N SER A 55 16.87 26.44 1.64
CA SER A 55 16.85 25.03 2.09
C SER A 55 15.78 24.16 1.42
N SER A 56 15.12 24.66 0.39
CA SER A 56 14.10 23.94 -0.41
C SER A 56 14.68 23.18 -1.61
N GLU A 57 15.94 23.35 -1.97
CA GLU A 57 16.49 22.82 -3.24
C GLU A 57 17.26 21.49 -3.12
N ILE A 58 17.40 20.88 -1.94
CA ILE A 58 18.03 19.57 -1.79
C ILE A 58 17.17 18.68 -0.88
N ARG A 59 15.88 18.59 -1.11
CA ARG A 59 15.19 17.36 -0.80
C ARG A 59 15.45 16.42 -1.97
N ARG A 60 16.51 15.61 -1.88
CA ARG A 60 16.59 14.42 -2.73
C ARG A 60 15.26 13.72 -2.54
N GLU A 61 14.48 13.65 -3.61
CA GLU A 61 13.20 12.96 -3.64
C GLU A 61 13.44 11.52 -3.17
N LEU A 62 12.88 11.14 -2.03
CA LEU A 62 13.06 9.81 -1.47
C LEU A 62 12.52 8.80 -2.46
N GLN A 63 13.35 7.82 -2.80
CA GLN A 63 13.00 6.73 -3.69
C GLN A 63 12.77 5.47 -2.89
N LEU A 64 11.71 4.73 -3.22
CA LEU A 64 11.45 3.38 -2.73
C LEU A 64 11.56 2.40 -3.90
N ARG A 65 12.38 1.38 -3.73
CA ARG A 65 12.47 0.29 -4.70
C ARG A 65 11.37 -0.72 -4.44
N VAL A 66 10.45 -0.82 -5.38
CA VAL A 66 9.20 -1.57 -5.29
C VAL A 66 9.25 -2.78 -6.22
N ALA A 67 9.02 -3.97 -5.68
CA ALA A 67 8.91 -5.21 -6.45
C ALA A 67 7.53 -5.37 -7.08
N ALA A 68 6.48 -5.05 -6.30
CA ALA A 68 5.09 -5.11 -6.74
C ALA A 68 4.23 -4.14 -5.90
N ARG A 69 3.06 -3.77 -6.42
CA ARG A 69 2.05 -3.03 -5.67
C ARG A 69 0.64 -3.34 -6.16
N VAL A 70 -0.33 -3.25 -5.25
CA VAL A 70 -1.75 -3.47 -5.51
C VAL A 70 -2.55 -2.33 -4.88
N ALA A 71 -3.40 -1.69 -5.67
CA ALA A 71 -4.15 -0.51 -5.23
C ALA A 71 -5.21 -0.82 -4.16
N CYS A 72 -5.80 -2.03 -4.18
CA CYS A 72 -6.77 -2.45 -3.19
C CYS A 72 -6.74 -3.97 -3.04
N THR A 73 -6.57 -4.44 -1.80
CA THR A 73 -6.60 -5.87 -1.44
C THR A 73 -7.10 -6.06 -0.01
N GLU A 74 -7.75 -7.17 0.28
CA GLU A 74 -8.06 -7.67 1.62
C GLU A 74 -7.18 -8.88 2.00
N ALA A 75 -6.29 -9.30 1.10
CA ALA A 75 -5.42 -10.45 1.29
C ALA A 75 -4.11 -10.14 2.04
N GLU A 76 -3.81 -8.86 2.33
CA GLU A 76 -2.53 -8.43 2.93
C GLU A 76 -2.71 -7.62 4.23
N GLY A 77 -3.74 -7.94 5.03
CA GLY A 77 -4.00 -7.31 6.32
C GLY A 77 -5.48 -7.02 6.55
N PRO A 78 -5.86 -6.57 7.77
CA PRO A 78 -7.25 -6.25 8.09
C PRO A 78 -7.76 -5.04 7.31
N GLY A 79 -8.96 -5.15 6.76
CA GLY A 79 -9.61 -4.15 5.93
C GLY A 79 -9.08 -4.10 4.50
N ARG A 80 -9.57 -3.16 3.70
CA ARG A 80 -9.07 -2.92 2.35
C ARG A 80 -7.79 -2.10 2.39
N ARG A 81 -6.75 -2.57 1.73
CA ARG A 81 -5.40 -2.00 1.87
C ARG A 81 -4.74 -1.74 0.52
N PHE A 82 -4.01 -0.65 0.42
CA PHE A 82 -2.96 -0.52 -0.58
C PHE A 82 -1.78 -1.36 -0.12
N ALA A 83 -1.30 -2.28 -0.94
CA ALA A 83 -0.18 -3.14 -0.59
C ALA A 83 1.04 -2.85 -1.48
N VAL A 84 2.22 -2.73 -0.85
CA VAL A 84 3.50 -2.48 -1.53
C VAL A 84 4.50 -3.54 -1.09
N TRP A 85 5.03 -4.29 -2.04
CA TRP A 85 6.15 -5.20 -1.83
C TRP A 85 7.44 -4.49 -2.21
N VAL A 86 8.33 -4.34 -1.25
CA VAL A 86 9.65 -3.75 -1.51
C VAL A 86 10.60 -4.77 -2.12
N GLN A 87 11.57 -4.31 -2.90
CA GLN A 87 12.63 -5.11 -3.48
C GLN A 87 13.89 -5.06 -2.60
N GLY A 88 14.58 -6.19 -2.46
CA GLY A 88 15.80 -6.36 -1.66
C GLY A 88 15.51 -6.96 -0.29
N CYS A 89 16.26 -8.03 0.07
CA CYS A 89 16.20 -8.65 1.38
C CYS A 89 17.48 -9.45 1.66
N ASP A 90 18.28 -9.03 2.63
CA ASP A 90 19.48 -9.73 3.03
C ASP A 90 19.21 -10.88 4.02
N LEU A 91 18.01 -10.95 4.60
CA LEU A 91 17.64 -11.98 5.58
C LEU A 91 17.50 -13.37 4.97
N ARG A 92 17.02 -13.48 3.74
CA ARG A 92 16.97 -14.70 2.91
C ARG A 92 16.44 -15.93 3.67
N CYS A 93 15.33 -15.78 4.36
CA CYS A 93 14.73 -16.84 5.18
C CYS A 93 14.50 -18.11 4.36
N PRO A 94 14.92 -19.30 4.83
CA PRO A 94 14.65 -20.56 4.14
C PRO A 94 13.14 -20.81 3.97
N GLY A 95 12.71 -21.03 2.72
CA GLY A 95 11.31 -21.26 2.38
C GLY A 95 10.45 -20.00 2.34
N CYS A 96 11.07 -18.83 2.25
CA CYS A 96 10.37 -17.56 2.01
C CYS A 96 9.39 -17.68 0.84
N CYS A 97 8.25 -16.98 0.91
CA CYS A 97 7.25 -17.00 -0.16
C CYS A 97 7.63 -16.13 -1.36
N ASN A 98 8.54 -15.17 -1.18
CA ASN A 98 8.97 -14.19 -2.19
C ASN A 98 10.50 -14.23 -2.41
N PRO A 99 11.11 -15.37 -2.78
CA PRO A 99 12.55 -15.45 -2.97
C PRO A 99 13.04 -14.56 -4.13
N GLU A 100 12.20 -14.24 -5.09
CA GLU A 100 12.45 -13.32 -6.20
C GLU A 100 12.69 -11.88 -5.75
N PHE A 101 12.29 -11.50 -4.55
CA PHE A 101 12.53 -10.17 -3.99
C PHE A 101 13.81 -10.07 -3.14
N PHE A 102 14.64 -11.12 -3.11
CA PHE A 102 15.91 -11.08 -2.35
C PHE A 102 16.96 -10.18 -2.99
N ALA A 103 17.04 -10.17 -4.32
CA ALA A 103 18.01 -9.33 -5.02
C ALA A 103 17.70 -7.85 -4.79
N ARG A 104 18.75 -7.04 -4.60
CA ARG A 104 18.59 -5.58 -4.50
C ARG A 104 18.36 -4.93 -5.86
N GLU A 105 18.80 -5.62 -6.91
CA GLU A 105 18.53 -5.31 -8.30
C GLU A 105 17.12 -5.77 -8.68
N GLY A 106 16.54 -5.09 -9.66
CA GLY A 106 15.16 -5.35 -10.07
C GLY A 106 14.15 -4.43 -9.40
N GLY A 107 12.88 -4.72 -9.61
CA GLY A 107 11.81 -3.83 -9.19
C GLY A 107 11.85 -2.47 -9.89
N GLU A 108 11.00 -1.58 -9.48
CA GLU A 108 10.88 -0.20 -9.97
C GLU A 108 11.33 0.78 -8.87
N SER A 109 12.17 1.76 -9.20
CA SER A 109 12.51 2.85 -8.27
C SER A 109 11.46 3.94 -8.42
N LEU A 110 10.64 4.13 -7.40
CA LEU A 110 9.53 5.07 -7.39
C LEU A 110 9.76 6.16 -6.35
N ALA A 111 9.47 7.40 -6.73
CA ALA A 111 9.41 8.48 -5.77
C ALA A 111 8.32 8.20 -4.72
N VAL A 112 8.63 8.41 -3.45
CA VAL A 112 7.65 8.26 -2.36
C VAL A 112 6.45 9.20 -2.57
N ALA A 113 6.67 10.38 -3.14
CA ALA A 113 5.60 11.31 -3.49
C ALA A 113 4.62 10.70 -4.51
N ALA A 114 5.13 10.04 -5.57
CA ALA A 114 4.29 9.37 -6.56
C ALA A 114 3.48 8.22 -5.94
N LEU A 115 4.09 7.42 -5.05
CA LEU A 115 3.37 6.38 -4.31
C LEU A 115 2.30 6.97 -3.37
N ALA A 116 2.55 8.13 -2.78
CA ALA A 116 1.55 8.83 -1.96
C ALA A 116 0.37 9.33 -2.79
N ASP A 117 0.60 9.74 -4.04
CA ASP A 117 -0.48 10.11 -4.97
C ASP A 117 -1.30 8.89 -5.41
N GLU A 118 -0.63 7.75 -5.72
CA GLU A 118 -1.33 6.49 -5.98
C GLU A 118 -2.17 6.04 -4.76
N LEU A 119 -1.64 6.18 -3.56
CA LEU A 119 -2.31 5.85 -2.30
C LEU A 119 -3.56 6.71 -2.09
N ARG A 120 -3.46 8.01 -2.39
CA ARG A 120 -4.61 8.94 -2.34
C ARG A 120 -5.68 8.54 -3.35
N ALA A 121 -5.28 8.25 -4.58
CA ALA A 121 -6.18 7.79 -5.63
C ALA A 121 -6.89 6.46 -5.23
N ALA A 122 -6.14 5.52 -4.66
CA ALA A 122 -6.69 4.26 -4.16
C ALA A 122 -7.70 4.46 -3.01
N ARG A 123 -7.43 5.39 -2.09
CA ARG A 123 -8.37 5.77 -1.03
C ARG A 123 -9.69 6.29 -1.64
N ASP A 124 -9.59 7.19 -2.58
CA ASP A 124 -10.76 7.87 -3.16
C ASP A 124 -11.58 6.92 -4.07
N LEU A 125 -10.91 6.03 -4.81
CA LEU A 125 -11.55 5.11 -5.74
C LEU A 125 -12.08 3.83 -5.07
N HIS A 126 -11.30 3.28 -4.12
CA HIS A 126 -11.57 1.95 -3.56
C HIS A 126 -11.97 1.98 -2.08
N ALA A 127 -12.00 3.16 -1.46
CA ALA A 127 -12.27 3.34 -0.04
C ALA A 127 -11.37 2.41 0.83
N ILE A 128 -10.09 2.36 0.53
CA ILE A 128 -9.12 1.61 1.33
C ILE A 128 -9.02 2.22 2.75
N THR A 129 -8.70 1.38 3.73
CA THR A 129 -8.59 1.77 5.13
C THR A 129 -7.15 1.80 5.63
N GLY A 130 -6.20 1.36 4.80
CA GLY A 130 -4.80 1.34 5.21
C GLY A 130 -3.80 1.01 4.11
N LEU A 131 -2.54 1.14 4.49
CA LEU A 131 -1.34 0.76 3.74
C LEU A 131 -0.72 -0.47 4.41
N THR A 132 -0.31 -1.45 3.60
CA THR A 132 0.58 -2.54 4.02
C THR A 132 1.88 -2.47 3.23
N VAL A 133 3.00 -2.49 3.94
CA VAL A 133 4.34 -2.61 3.34
C VAL A 133 4.94 -3.94 3.72
N LEU A 134 5.32 -4.71 2.70
CA LEU A 134 5.86 -6.07 2.84
C LEU A 134 6.82 -6.38 1.68
N GLY A 135 7.10 -7.64 1.38
CA GLY A 135 7.86 -8.07 0.19
C GLY A 135 9.25 -8.55 0.52
N GLY A 136 10.28 -7.82 0.13
CA GLY A 136 11.65 -8.02 0.56
C GLY A 136 11.80 -7.69 2.06
N GLU A 137 12.73 -6.79 2.43
CA GLU A 137 12.85 -6.33 3.82
C GLU A 137 12.64 -4.82 3.90
N PRO A 138 11.47 -4.36 4.40
CA PRO A 138 11.17 -2.93 4.49
C PRO A 138 12.18 -2.11 5.33
N SER A 139 12.78 -2.71 6.36
CA SER A 139 13.77 -2.03 7.18
C SER A 139 15.08 -1.69 6.44
N GLU A 140 15.37 -2.36 5.31
CA GLU A 140 16.51 -2.00 4.45
C GLU A 140 16.27 -0.71 3.64
N GLN A 141 15.01 -0.24 3.60
CA GLN A 141 14.59 1.02 2.99
C GLN A 141 13.82 1.89 3.99
N ALA A 142 14.21 1.86 5.26
CA ALA A 142 13.46 2.37 6.41
C ALA A 142 13.01 3.83 6.25
N GLU A 143 13.86 4.71 5.72
CA GLU A 143 13.56 6.14 5.56
C GLU A 143 12.40 6.36 4.56
N ALA A 144 12.46 5.68 3.40
CA ALA A 144 11.44 5.79 2.36
C ALA A 144 10.13 5.13 2.81
N VAL A 145 10.19 3.97 3.47
CA VAL A 145 9.01 3.30 4.06
C VAL A 145 8.37 4.17 5.13
N ALA A 146 9.18 4.77 6.03
CA ALA A 146 8.67 5.69 7.04
C ALA A 146 7.95 6.91 6.41
N ALA A 147 8.51 7.47 5.35
CA ALA A 147 7.90 8.59 4.63
C ALA A 147 6.55 8.19 4.00
N LEU A 148 6.47 7.01 3.37
CA LEU A 148 5.22 6.49 2.81
C LEU A 148 4.18 6.21 3.91
N CYS A 149 4.59 5.64 5.05
CA CYS A 149 3.72 5.44 6.20
C CYS A 149 3.18 6.77 6.77
N ARG A 150 4.00 7.81 6.84
CA ARG A 150 3.53 9.16 7.24
C ARG A 150 2.50 9.70 6.27
N ALA A 151 2.74 9.61 4.96
CA ALA A 151 1.79 10.03 3.95
C ALA A 151 0.44 9.27 4.08
N ALA A 152 0.48 7.97 4.35
CA ALA A 152 -0.73 7.19 4.64
C ALA A 152 -1.49 7.72 5.86
N ARG A 153 -0.79 8.01 6.96
CA ARG A 153 -1.39 8.55 8.19
C ARG A 153 -2.00 9.93 7.99
N GLU A 154 -1.37 10.80 7.20
CA GLU A 154 -1.93 12.12 6.81
C GLU A 154 -3.24 11.98 6.03
N LEU A 155 -3.40 10.88 5.27
CA LEU A 155 -4.66 10.52 4.60
C LEU A 155 -5.68 9.84 5.52
N GLY A 156 -5.39 9.68 6.82
CA GLY A 156 -6.25 8.98 7.79
C GLY A 156 -6.14 7.45 7.73
N LEU A 157 -5.28 6.90 6.87
CA LEU A 157 -5.09 5.47 6.69
C LEU A 157 -4.23 4.86 7.80
N SER A 158 -4.52 3.60 8.15
CA SER A 158 -3.68 2.81 9.06
C SER A 158 -2.49 2.20 8.33
N THR A 159 -1.40 1.90 9.05
CA THR A 159 -0.20 1.34 8.46
C THR A 159 0.21 0.03 9.12
N ILE A 160 0.58 -0.96 8.30
CA ILE A 160 1.15 -2.24 8.72
C ILE A 160 2.45 -2.45 7.97
N VAL A 161 3.50 -2.84 8.68
CA VAL A 161 4.80 -3.18 8.09
C VAL A 161 5.17 -4.60 8.50
N PHE A 162 5.41 -5.46 7.52
CA PHE A 162 5.95 -6.81 7.72
C PHE A 162 7.46 -6.76 7.62
N THR A 163 8.16 -7.20 8.65
CA THR A 163 9.62 -7.21 8.69
C THR A 163 10.13 -8.53 9.26
N GLY A 164 11.22 -9.02 8.73
CA GLY A 164 11.88 -10.18 9.28
C GLY A 164 12.77 -9.85 10.50
N ARG A 165 12.98 -8.57 10.81
CA ARG A 165 13.66 -8.16 12.04
C ARG A 165 12.67 -8.10 13.19
N THR A 166 13.10 -8.45 14.38
CA THR A 166 12.28 -8.29 15.59
C THR A 166 12.18 -6.82 15.98
N HIS A 167 11.11 -6.46 16.68
CA HIS A 167 10.94 -5.11 17.22
C HIS A 167 12.14 -4.68 18.07
N ALA A 168 12.68 -5.59 18.87
CA ALA A 168 13.90 -5.32 19.67
C ALA A 168 15.13 -5.01 18.81
N GLU A 169 15.33 -5.76 17.69
CA GLU A 169 16.42 -5.46 16.75
C GLU A 169 16.24 -4.08 16.11
N LEU A 170 15.00 -3.71 15.74
CA LEU A 170 14.72 -2.39 15.18
C LEU A 170 14.90 -1.26 16.20
N GLN A 171 14.46 -1.46 17.44
CA GLN A 171 14.63 -0.46 18.51
C GLN A 171 16.09 -0.18 18.84
N ALA A 172 16.99 -1.16 18.65
CA ALA A 172 18.41 -1.02 18.90
C ALA A 172 19.13 -0.10 17.88
N LEU A 173 18.50 0.22 16.76
CA LEU A 173 19.05 0.98 15.64
C LEU A 173 18.40 2.36 15.55
N THR A 174 19.18 3.42 15.72
CA THR A 174 18.66 4.80 15.71
C THR A 174 18.00 5.15 14.38
N GLU A 175 18.51 4.65 13.27
CA GLU A 175 17.97 4.87 11.92
C GLU A 175 16.58 4.24 11.71
N MET A 176 16.17 3.28 12.54
CA MET A 176 14.84 2.67 12.48
C MET A 176 13.76 3.48 13.21
N ARG A 177 14.17 4.49 13.99
CA ARG A 177 13.26 5.29 14.80
C ARG A 177 12.12 5.89 13.99
N ALA A 178 12.44 6.47 12.83
CA ALA A 178 11.46 7.09 11.95
C ALA A 178 10.42 6.08 11.42
N LEU A 179 10.83 4.84 11.16
CA LEU A 179 9.95 3.76 10.73
C LEU A 179 9.02 3.32 11.87
N LEU A 180 9.57 3.13 13.07
CA LEU A 180 8.79 2.75 14.26
C LEU A 180 7.77 3.83 14.62
N ASP A 181 8.14 5.10 14.54
CA ASP A 181 7.25 6.23 14.83
C ASP A 181 6.13 6.40 13.78
N ALA A 182 6.36 5.94 12.53
CA ALA A 182 5.40 6.06 11.43
C ALA A 182 4.47 4.86 11.27
N ALA A 183 4.84 3.67 11.71
CA ALA A 183 4.02 2.47 11.63
C ALA A 183 2.97 2.41 12.75
N ASP A 184 1.78 1.86 12.46
CA ASP A 184 0.78 1.55 13.48
C ASP A 184 0.96 0.13 14.04
N THR A 185 1.38 -0.80 13.18
CA THR A 185 1.58 -2.21 13.57
C THR A 185 2.77 -2.78 12.79
N LEU A 186 3.60 -3.54 13.48
CA LEU A 186 4.59 -4.42 12.87
C LEU A 186 4.09 -5.86 12.92
N VAL A 187 4.33 -6.61 11.84
CA VAL A 187 4.42 -8.07 11.90
C VAL A 187 5.90 -8.38 11.80
N ASP A 188 6.48 -8.76 12.93
CA ASP A 188 7.92 -8.84 13.12
C ASP A 188 8.44 -10.29 13.21
N GLY A 189 9.73 -10.47 12.92
CA GLY A 189 10.43 -11.74 13.05
C GLY A 189 10.57 -12.55 11.77
N ARG A 190 11.71 -13.26 11.66
CA ARG A 190 12.05 -14.07 10.49
C ARG A 190 11.05 -15.20 10.28
N PHE A 191 10.64 -15.41 9.03
CA PHE A 191 9.85 -16.58 8.69
C PHE A 191 10.63 -17.87 8.98
N ASP A 192 9.96 -18.82 9.67
CA ASP A 192 10.47 -20.16 9.91
C ASP A 192 9.51 -21.22 9.34
N ALA A 193 9.92 -21.85 8.23
CA ALA A 193 9.11 -22.84 7.52
C ALA A 193 8.76 -24.08 8.38
N ARG A 194 9.52 -24.35 9.48
CA ARG A 194 9.25 -25.45 10.42
C ARG A 194 8.19 -25.09 11.45
N ARG A 195 7.86 -23.81 11.57
CA ARG A 195 6.93 -23.26 12.56
C ARG A 195 5.78 -22.52 11.89
N ARG A 196 5.28 -23.04 10.77
CA ARG A 196 4.19 -22.40 10.03
C ARG A 196 2.99 -22.10 10.93
N GLU A 197 2.40 -20.94 10.70
CA GLU A 197 1.12 -20.61 11.34
C GLU A 197 0.04 -21.60 10.86
N PRO A 198 -0.73 -22.20 11.77
CA PRO A 198 -1.78 -23.14 11.37
C PRO A 198 -2.91 -22.44 10.59
N PRO A 199 -3.68 -23.18 9.74
CA PRO A 199 -4.72 -22.59 8.89
C PRO A 199 -5.83 -21.86 9.64
N ASP A 200 -6.07 -22.21 10.89
CA ASP A 200 -7.04 -21.63 11.83
C ASP A 200 -6.39 -20.66 12.83
N GLY A 201 -5.10 -20.40 12.68
CA GLY A 201 -4.32 -19.48 13.51
C GLY A 201 -4.54 -18.01 13.18
N ARG A 202 -3.46 -17.24 13.27
CA ARG A 202 -3.49 -15.80 12.95
C ARG A 202 -3.47 -15.60 11.43
N ARG A 203 -4.34 -14.71 10.94
CA ARG A 203 -4.36 -14.34 9.52
C ARG A 203 -3.10 -13.55 9.16
N TRP A 204 -2.66 -13.70 7.92
CA TRP A 204 -1.52 -12.98 7.31
C TRP A 204 -0.16 -13.28 7.97
N ILE A 205 -0.10 -14.14 8.95
CA ILE A 205 1.14 -14.52 9.65
C ILE A 205 1.69 -15.80 9.01
N GLY A 206 2.98 -15.80 8.70
CA GLY A 206 3.62 -16.93 8.02
C GLY A 206 4.06 -18.05 8.97
N SER A 207 4.50 -17.70 10.18
CA SER A 207 5.02 -18.65 11.17
C SER A 207 4.77 -18.20 12.60
N THR A 208 4.63 -19.19 13.51
CA THR A 208 4.21 -18.97 14.91
C THR A 208 5.18 -18.14 15.75
N ASN A 209 6.44 -18.04 15.33
CA ASN A 209 7.45 -17.20 15.99
C ASN A 209 7.33 -15.71 15.62
N GLN A 210 6.64 -15.37 14.53
CA GLN A 210 6.38 -13.98 14.19
C GLN A 210 5.37 -13.37 15.16
N GLN A 211 5.51 -12.10 15.48
CA GLN A 211 4.67 -11.41 16.43
C GLN A 211 3.96 -10.22 15.76
N ILE A 212 2.79 -9.90 16.30
CA ILE A 212 2.05 -8.70 15.93
C ILE A 212 2.31 -7.68 17.04
N VAL A 213 3.06 -6.63 16.72
CA VAL A 213 3.44 -5.57 17.67
C VAL A 213 2.63 -4.33 17.34
N HIS A 214 1.72 -3.95 18.21
CA HIS A 214 0.90 -2.74 18.06
C HIS A 214 1.65 -1.54 18.60
N LEU A 215 2.08 -0.65 17.71
CA LEU A 215 2.73 0.62 18.04
C LEU A 215 1.69 1.72 18.33
N THR A 216 0.46 1.55 17.80
CA THR A 216 -0.73 2.34 18.11
C THR A 216 -1.94 1.42 18.32
N PRO A 217 -3.05 1.92 18.89
CA PRO A 217 -4.25 1.10 19.12
C PRO A 217 -5.02 0.66 17.86
N ARG A 218 -4.67 1.13 16.66
CA ARG A 218 -5.49 0.97 15.44
C ARG A 218 -5.83 -0.48 15.08
N HIS A 219 -4.94 -1.43 15.36
CA HIS A 219 -5.15 -2.86 15.06
C HIS A 219 -5.05 -3.73 16.31
N ALA A 220 -5.22 -3.16 17.51
CA ALA A 220 -5.04 -3.87 18.77
C ALA A 220 -6.15 -4.89 19.09
N ASP A 221 -7.28 -4.84 18.38
CA ASP A 221 -8.34 -5.85 18.51
C ASP A 221 -7.87 -7.19 17.94
N PRO A 222 -7.71 -8.25 18.78
CA PRO A 222 -7.26 -9.56 18.31
C PRO A 222 -8.22 -10.23 17.32
N ALA A 223 -9.48 -9.84 17.29
CA ALA A 223 -10.47 -10.39 16.36
C ALA A 223 -10.13 -10.04 14.90
N GLN A 224 -9.48 -8.90 14.66
CA GLN A 224 -9.04 -8.48 13.31
C GLN A 224 -8.01 -9.45 12.70
N TRP A 225 -7.25 -10.16 13.53
CA TRP A 225 -6.17 -11.06 13.12
C TRP A 225 -6.61 -12.55 13.09
N ARG A 226 -7.90 -12.80 13.20
CA ARG A 226 -8.47 -14.15 13.19
C ARG A 226 -9.31 -14.40 11.95
N GLY A 227 -9.52 -15.67 11.60
CA GLY A 227 -10.32 -16.09 10.46
C GLY A 227 -9.50 -16.78 9.38
N ARG A 228 -10.13 -17.09 8.27
CA ARG A 228 -9.46 -17.77 7.15
C ARG A 228 -8.67 -16.82 6.30
N ASN A 229 -7.45 -17.21 5.96
CA ASN A 229 -6.70 -16.56 4.89
C ASN A 229 -7.34 -16.84 3.53
N HIS A 230 -7.20 -15.90 2.62
CA HIS A 230 -7.65 -16.03 1.23
C HIS A 230 -6.56 -15.55 0.27
N VAL A 231 -6.80 -15.74 -1.01
CA VAL A 231 -5.97 -15.22 -2.10
C VAL A 231 -6.85 -14.37 -3.00
N GLU A 232 -6.24 -13.40 -3.62
CA GLU A 232 -6.84 -12.61 -4.68
C GLU A 232 -6.06 -12.85 -5.97
N LEU A 233 -6.80 -13.00 -7.06
CA LEU A 233 -6.26 -13.12 -8.40
C LEU A 233 -6.66 -11.89 -9.19
N GLN A 234 -5.72 -11.29 -9.87
CA GLN A 234 -5.95 -10.19 -10.80
C GLN A 234 -5.63 -10.68 -12.21
N ILE A 235 -6.52 -10.38 -13.15
CA ILE A 235 -6.34 -10.70 -14.56
C ILE A 235 -6.28 -9.38 -15.31
N ASP A 236 -5.16 -9.09 -15.96
CA ASP A 236 -5.02 -7.86 -16.73
C ASP A 236 -5.65 -8.00 -18.14
N ALA A 237 -5.68 -6.89 -18.88
CA ALA A 237 -6.27 -6.87 -20.23
C ALA A 237 -5.52 -7.77 -21.23
N ALA A 238 -4.30 -8.17 -20.93
CA ALA A 238 -3.52 -9.14 -21.74
C ALA A 238 -3.75 -10.58 -21.29
N GLY A 239 -4.63 -10.82 -20.31
CA GLY A 239 -4.91 -12.15 -19.77
C GLY A 239 -3.84 -12.67 -18.80
N ARG A 240 -2.88 -11.84 -18.36
CA ARG A 240 -1.88 -12.26 -17.37
C ARG A 240 -2.52 -12.32 -16.01
N ILE A 241 -2.27 -13.42 -15.29
CA ILE A 241 -2.80 -13.67 -13.95
C ILE A 241 -1.71 -13.35 -12.94
N THR A 242 -1.99 -12.45 -12.02
CA THR A 242 -1.18 -12.21 -10.82
C THR A 242 -2.00 -12.59 -9.60
N GLY A 243 -1.33 -13.10 -8.57
CA GLY A 243 -2.01 -13.52 -7.34
C GLY A 243 -1.22 -13.10 -6.12
N HIS A 244 -1.93 -12.79 -5.04
CA HIS A 244 -1.35 -12.45 -3.75
C HIS A 244 -2.24 -12.97 -2.61
N GLY A 245 -1.74 -12.87 -1.38
CA GLY A 245 -2.37 -13.45 -0.19
C GLY A 245 -1.68 -14.73 0.26
N ALA A 246 -2.43 -15.68 0.83
CA ALA A 246 -1.88 -16.88 1.44
C ALA A 246 -1.08 -17.76 0.46
N PRO A 247 0.27 -17.90 0.63
CA PRO A 247 1.13 -18.51 -0.39
C PRO A 247 0.80 -19.98 -0.68
N ASP A 248 0.36 -20.74 0.32
CA ASP A 248 0.04 -22.16 0.15
C ASP A 248 -1.28 -22.36 -0.61
N ILE A 249 -2.22 -21.45 -0.43
CA ILE A 249 -3.48 -21.43 -1.17
C ILE A 249 -3.18 -21.03 -2.61
N LEU A 250 -2.43 -19.93 -2.80
CA LEU A 250 -2.07 -19.41 -4.11
C LEU A 250 -1.36 -20.45 -4.98
N ARG A 251 -0.34 -21.12 -4.43
CA ARG A 251 0.38 -22.21 -5.15
C ARG A 251 -0.54 -23.34 -5.60
N ARG A 252 -1.52 -23.74 -4.76
CA ARG A 252 -2.49 -24.78 -5.14
C ARG A 252 -3.43 -24.29 -6.24
N VAL A 253 -3.89 -23.05 -6.17
CA VAL A 253 -4.78 -22.47 -7.20
C VAL A 253 -4.05 -22.42 -8.55
N LEU A 254 -2.86 -21.82 -8.59
CA LEU A 254 -2.07 -21.69 -9.83
C LEU A 254 -1.70 -23.05 -10.44
N LYS A 255 -1.37 -24.06 -9.61
CA LYS A 255 -1.08 -25.42 -10.09
C LYS A 255 -2.28 -26.08 -10.76
N ASN A 256 -3.50 -25.78 -10.33
CA ASN A 256 -4.74 -26.35 -10.91
C ASN A 256 -5.22 -25.58 -12.16
N MET A 257 -4.59 -24.45 -12.48
CA MET A 257 -4.90 -23.63 -13.67
C MET A 257 -3.90 -23.89 -14.82
N SER A 258 -2.81 -24.60 -14.54
CA SER A 258 -1.78 -25.03 -15.51
C SER A 258 -2.09 -26.40 -16.06
#